data_72469a5f7278954672302d9b71c80d3e
#
_entry.id   72469a5f7278954672302d9b71c80d3e
#
_cell.length_a   1.000
_cell.length_b   1.000
_cell.length_c   1.000
_cell.angle_alpha   90.00
_cell.angle_beta   90.00
_cell.angle_gamma   90.00
#
_symmetry.space_group_name_H-M   'P 1'
#
loop_
_entity.id
_entity.type
_entity.pdbx_description
1 polymer ?
#
loop_
_entity_poly.entity_id
_entity_poly.type
_entity_poly.pdbx_seq_one_letter_code
_entity_poly.pdbx_strand_id
1 'polypeptide(L)'
;MTAGYVMIGFGAMLAMMLLGLPIAVAMAAVGLLGGLLAYGLPFINSVAPVVWGVHNDNLLTSIPLFILMGELLLRSGIADRMFGALAAWLGRLPGGLLHTNVGCSALFAATSGSSVATAATIGTVALPSLHKRGYSMTLSLGSIAAGGTLGILIPPSVNMIVYGSLTDTSIGKLFIAGIIPGLLLTGCFMLFIAAHALLTKQAIREAEVPLAERVALLKDLIPPAVVFFIVMGSLYTGVATTTESAALGVVASLGFAWKSRKLTWTLLQHCFVQTAKTSGMILLIITAAFILNLAISLTGVAEAMTKWVTSFGLSPIQLLLVLVVFYFILGMFMDVLSMMVATIPITFPIVTAVGVDPVWFGIFIVLMCELGLITPPVGMNLFVVHGIRPDNGGIRDAMVGAVPYVVIMLLFTLLLMAVPGLATWLPSHM
;
A
#
# COMPACT_ATOMS: atom_id res chain seq x y z
N MET A 1 -34.73 -9.32 1.14
CA MET A 1 -33.72 -10.03 1.93
C MET A 1 -32.72 -9.00 2.45
N THR A 2 -32.53 -8.96 3.72
CA THR A 2 -32.38 -7.73 4.47
C THR A 2 -30.94 -7.57 4.97
N ALA A 3 -30.57 -6.36 5.41
CA ALA A 3 -29.32 -6.01 6.07
C ALA A 3 -28.81 -7.09 7.06
N GLY A 4 -29.73 -7.88 7.67
CA GLY A 4 -29.38 -9.00 8.55
C GLY A 4 -28.55 -10.10 7.89
N TYR A 5 -28.81 -10.48 6.64
CA TYR A 5 -28.02 -11.51 5.93
C TYR A 5 -26.62 -11.00 5.60
N VAL A 6 -26.48 -9.71 5.32
CA VAL A 6 -25.17 -9.05 5.12
C VAL A 6 -24.34 -9.10 6.39
N MET A 7 -24.95 -8.71 7.51
CA MET A 7 -24.28 -8.73 8.81
C MET A 7 -23.87 -10.14 9.21
N ILE A 8 -24.72 -11.14 8.94
CA ILE A 8 -24.39 -12.55 9.18
C ILE A 8 -23.24 -13.01 8.29
N GLY A 9 -23.29 -12.71 6.98
CA GLY A 9 -22.23 -13.08 6.02
C GLY A 9 -20.88 -12.43 6.37
N PHE A 10 -20.90 -11.11 6.63
CA PHE A 10 -19.71 -10.38 7.04
C PHE A 10 -19.18 -10.84 8.40
N GLY A 11 -20.06 -11.07 9.37
CA GLY A 11 -19.72 -11.61 10.67
C GLY A 11 -19.15 -13.02 10.60
N ALA A 12 -19.71 -13.89 9.75
CA ALA A 12 -19.18 -15.23 9.51
C ALA A 12 -17.78 -15.18 8.85
N MET A 13 -17.59 -14.27 7.89
CA MET A 13 -16.28 -14.07 7.25
C MET A 13 -15.23 -13.61 8.28
N LEU A 14 -15.56 -12.61 9.11
CA LEU A 14 -14.66 -12.16 10.17
C LEU A 14 -14.37 -13.27 11.19
N ALA A 15 -15.38 -14.04 11.60
CA ALA A 15 -15.20 -15.17 12.52
C ALA A 15 -14.26 -16.24 11.92
N MET A 16 -14.43 -16.59 10.64
CA MET A 16 -13.51 -17.51 9.95
C MET A 16 -12.07 -16.98 9.92
N MET A 17 -11.89 -15.69 9.68
CA MET A 17 -10.56 -15.06 9.71
C MET A 17 -9.94 -15.07 11.11
N LEU A 18 -10.73 -14.79 12.16
CA LEU A 18 -10.27 -14.87 13.55
C LEU A 18 -9.90 -16.31 13.98
N LEU A 19 -10.52 -17.32 13.35
CA LEU A 19 -10.13 -18.72 13.48
C LEU A 19 -8.89 -19.11 12.68
N GLY A 20 -8.26 -18.15 11.96
CA GLY A 20 -7.01 -18.36 11.21
C GLY A 20 -7.20 -18.88 9.79
N LEU A 21 -8.42 -18.87 9.25
CA LEU A 21 -8.65 -19.20 7.85
C LEU A 21 -8.14 -18.09 6.93
N PRO A 22 -7.45 -18.41 5.81
CA PRO A 22 -7.07 -17.42 4.83
C PRO A 22 -8.29 -16.66 4.29
N ILE A 23 -8.15 -15.34 4.10
CA ILE A 23 -9.25 -14.47 3.63
C ILE A 23 -9.88 -14.97 2.33
N ALA A 24 -9.09 -15.44 1.37
CA ALA A 24 -9.59 -15.97 0.10
C ALA A 24 -10.56 -17.14 0.33
N VAL A 25 -10.24 -18.02 1.29
CA VAL A 25 -11.11 -19.15 1.66
C VAL A 25 -12.38 -18.66 2.32
N ALA A 26 -12.28 -17.72 3.27
CA ALA A 26 -13.43 -17.16 3.97
C ALA A 26 -14.39 -16.44 3.00
N MET A 27 -13.86 -15.63 2.09
CA MET A 27 -14.65 -14.91 1.08
C MET A 27 -15.29 -15.87 0.06
N ALA A 28 -14.53 -16.83 -0.46
CA ALA A 28 -15.06 -17.83 -1.38
C ALA A 28 -16.16 -18.66 -0.71
N ALA A 29 -15.95 -19.08 0.54
CA ALA A 29 -16.96 -19.85 1.28
C ALA A 29 -18.24 -19.04 1.49
N VAL A 30 -18.14 -17.79 1.95
CA VAL A 30 -19.33 -16.92 2.16
C VAL A 30 -20.01 -16.60 0.83
N GLY A 31 -19.23 -16.30 -0.23
CA GLY A 31 -19.79 -16.03 -1.55
C GLY A 31 -20.48 -17.23 -2.18
N LEU A 32 -19.84 -18.41 -2.15
CA LEU A 32 -20.41 -19.65 -2.70
C LEU A 32 -21.63 -20.13 -1.91
N LEU A 33 -21.53 -20.16 -0.58
CA LEU A 33 -22.64 -20.62 0.25
C LEU A 33 -23.79 -19.61 0.21
N GLY A 34 -23.52 -18.31 0.30
CA GLY A 34 -24.52 -17.26 0.22
C GLY A 34 -25.26 -17.25 -1.13
N GLY A 35 -24.50 -17.34 -2.23
CA GLY A 35 -25.08 -17.41 -3.57
C GLY A 35 -25.86 -18.69 -3.82
N LEU A 36 -25.35 -19.84 -3.35
CA LEU A 36 -26.04 -21.14 -3.46
C LEU A 36 -27.35 -21.15 -2.67
N LEU A 37 -27.36 -20.61 -1.45
CA LEU A 37 -28.56 -20.54 -0.62
C LEU A 37 -29.62 -19.57 -1.19
N ALA A 38 -29.18 -18.51 -1.88
CA ALA A 38 -30.09 -17.51 -2.45
C ALA A 38 -30.64 -17.92 -3.83
N TYR A 39 -29.84 -18.58 -4.68
CA TYR A 39 -30.16 -18.84 -6.09
C TYR A 39 -30.05 -20.31 -6.50
N GLY A 40 -29.59 -21.18 -5.63
CA GLY A 40 -29.41 -22.61 -5.95
C GLY A 40 -28.31 -22.87 -6.96
N LEU A 41 -28.43 -24.01 -7.68
CA LEU A 41 -27.43 -24.46 -8.65
C LEU A 41 -27.11 -23.47 -9.80
N PRO A 42 -28.06 -22.66 -10.32
CA PRO A 42 -27.74 -21.64 -11.34
C PRO A 42 -26.62 -20.68 -10.93
N PHE A 43 -26.48 -20.36 -9.63
CA PHE A 43 -25.38 -19.55 -9.12
C PHE A 43 -24.02 -20.19 -9.40
N ILE A 44 -23.90 -21.49 -9.13
CA ILE A 44 -22.63 -22.23 -9.34
C ILE A 44 -22.21 -22.19 -10.82
N ASN A 45 -23.17 -22.30 -11.74
CA ASN A 45 -22.89 -22.17 -13.17
C ASN A 45 -22.39 -20.78 -13.57
N SER A 46 -22.74 -19.74 -12.81
CA SER A 46 -22.28 -18.36 -13.04
C SER A 46 -20.90 -18.09 -12.48
N VAL A 47 -20.37 -18.93 -11.58
CA VAL A 47 -19.04 -18.74 -10.97
C VAL A 47 -17.92 -18.99 -12.01
N ALA A 48 -18.03 -19.99 -12.85
CA ALA A 48 -16.97 -20.34 -13.81
C ALA A 48 -16.65 -19.19 -14.79
N PRO A 49 -17.66 -18.52 -15.44
CA PRO A 49 -17.41 -17.34 -16.25
C PRO A 49 -16.74 -16.19 -15.48
N VAL A 50 -17.12 -15.97 -14.22
CA VAL A 50 -16.51 -14.91 -13.37
C VAL A 50 -15.05 -15.22 -13.11
N VAL A 51 -14.72 -16.45 -12.69
CA VAL A 51 -13.32 -16.88 -12.48
C VAL A 51 -12.52 -16.75 -13.77
N TRP A 52 -13.08 -17.19 -14.89
CA TRP A 52 -12.45 -17.04 -16.20
C TRP A 52 -12.19 -15.58 -16.55
N GLY A 53 -13.16 -14.68 -16.33
CA GLY A 53 -13.02 -13.23 -16.56
C GLY A 53 -11.88 -12.62 -15.76
N VAL A 54 -11.79 -12.94 -14.47
CA VAL A 54 -10.70 -12.45 -13.59
C VAL A 54 -9.32 -12.86 -14.12
N HIS A 55 -9.16 -14.11 -14.55
CA HIS A 55 -7.86 -14.59 -15.02
C HIS A 55 -7.50 -14.13 -16.45
N ASN A 56 -8.45 -13.62 -17.21
CA ASN A 56 -8.23 -13.00 -18.52
C ASN A 56 -8.25 -11.48 -18.49
N ASP A 57 -8.30 -10.86 -17.30
CA ASP A 57 -8.26 -9.41 -17.17
C ASP A 57 -6.83 -8.88 -17.43
N ASN A 58 -6.69 -8.05 -18.46
CA ASN A 58 -5.41 -7.42 -18.82
C ASN A 58 -4.85 -6.53 -17.72
N LEU A 59 -5.70 -5.90 -16.90
CA LEU A 59 -5.27 -5.04 -15.80
C LEU A 59 -4.57 -5.87 -14.71
N LEU A 60 -5.13 -7.03 -14.38
CA LEU A 60 -4.58 -7.93 -13.37
C LEU A 60 -3.27 -8.58 -13.81
N THR A 61 -3.01 -8.70 -15.11
CA THR A 61 -1.72 -9.15 -15.67
C THR A 61 -0.58 -8.19 -15.32
N SER A 62 -0.86 -6.92 -15.04
CA SER A 62 0.15 -5.96 -14.59
C SER A 62 0.71 -6.26 -13.20
N ILE A 63 -0.05 -6.94 -12.32
CA ILE A 63 0.35 -7.25 -10.94
C ILE A 63 1.64 -8.08 -10.89
N PRO A 64 1.74 -9.25 -11.56
CA PRO A 64 2.99 -10.02 -11.61
C PRO A 64 4.19 -9.20 -12.12
N LEU A 65 3.97 -8.35 -13.12
CA LEU A 65 5.03 -7.52 -13.70
C LEU A 65 5.53 -6.46 -12.72
N PHE A 66 4.65 -5.74 -12.01
CA PHE A 66 5.07 -4.79 -10.99
C PHE A 66 5.77 -5.46 -9.80
N ILE A 67 5.30 -6.64 -9.38
CA ILE A 67 5.97 -7.41 -8.32
C ILE A 67 7.35 -7.85 -8.78
N LEU A 68 7.49 -8.36 -10.01
CA LEU A 68 8.77 -8.76 -10.57
C LEU A 68 9.74 -7.58 -10.68
N MET A 69 9.26 -6.42 -11.14
CA MET A 69 10.03 -5.19 -11.17
C MET A 69 10.57 -4.84 -9.78
N GLY A 70 9.73 -4.85 -8.76
CA GLY A 70 10.10 -4.58 -7.37
C GLY A 70 11.12 -5.58 -6.84
N GLU A 71 10.92 -6.89 -7.06
CA GLU A 71 11.85 -7.95 -6.63
C GLU A 71 13.24 -7.83 -7.28
N LEU A 72 13.29 -7.49 -8.58
CA LEU A 72 14.54 -7.26 -9.29
C LEU A 72 15.32 -6.08 -8.70
N LEU A 73 14.65 -4.96 -8.45
CA LEU A 73 15.28 -3.78 -7.86
C LEU A 73 15.72 -4.04 -6.42
N LEU A 74 14.89 -4.71 -5.62
CA LEU A 74 15.19 -5.10 -4.25
C LEU A 74 16.50 -5.89 -4.16
N ARG A 75 16.62 -6.95 -4.97
CA ARG A 75 17.75 -7.87 -4.91
C ARG A 75 19.01 -7.39 -5.66
N SER A 76 18.90 -6.31 -6.43
CA SER A 76 20.04 -5.69 -7.13
C SER A 76 20.98 -4.91 -6.21
N GLY A 77 20.66 -4.79 -4.89
CA GLY A 77 21.45 -4.02 -3.93
C GLY A 77 21.34 -2.50 -4.11
N ILE A 78 20.25 -2.05 -4.77
CA ILE A 78 20.00 -0.63 -4.97
C ILE A 78 19.63 0.05 -3.63
N ALA A 79 18.91 -0.65 -2.74
CA ALA A 79 18.47 -0.09 -1.47
C ALA A 79 19.63 0.41 -0.57
N ASP A 80 20.72 -0.36 -0.46
CA ASP A 80 21.89 0.05 0.32
C ASP A 80 22.54 1.33 -0.25
N ARG A 81 22.67 1.40 -1.58
CA ARG A 81 23.24 2.55 -2.26
C ARG A 81 22.36 3.79 -2.14
N MET A 82 21.05 3.61 -2.29
CA MET A 82 20.07 4.68 -2.07
C MET A 82 20.14 5.24 -0.64
N PHE A 83 20.24 4.35 0.35
CA PHE A 83 20.35 4.75 1.74
C PHE A 83 21.60 5.58 1.98
N GLY A 84 22.76 5.16 1.45
CA GLY A 84 24.00 5.91 1.53
C GLY A 84 23.92 7.29 0.85
N ALA A 85 23.34 7.35 -0.34
CA ALA A 85 23.15 8.60 -1.08
C ALA A 85 22.23 9.57 -0.32
N LEU A 86 21.07 9.10 0.15
CA LEU A 86 20.14 9.95 0.90
C LEU A 86 20.67 10.32 2.28
N ALA A 87 21.43 9.46 2.95
CA ALA A 87 22.09 9.77 4.21
C ALA A 87 23.04 10.96 4.08
N ALA A 88 23.79 11.05 2.99
CA ALA A 88 24.69 12.17 2.71
C ALA A 88 23.93 13.51 2.53
N TRP A 89 22.69 13.51 2.08
CA TRP A 89 21.86 14.69 1.86
C TRP A 89 20.94 15.01 3.04
N LEU A 90 20.17 14.03 3.50
CA LEU A 90 19.14 14.21 4.53
C LEU A 90 19.68 14.05 5.95
N GLY A 91 20.80 13.36 6.14
CA GLY A 91 21.39 13.11 7.47
C GLY A 91 21.83 14.36 8.22
N ARG A 92 21.90 15.52 7.56
CA ARG A 92 22.21 16.82 8.18
C ARG A 92 20.98 17.51 8.81
N LEU A 93 19.78 17.09 8.41
CA LEU A 93 18.56 17.63 8.99
C LEU A 93 18.45 17.26 10.48
N PRO A 94 17.80 18.08 11.31
CA PRO A 94 17.57 17.72 12.71
C PRO A 94 16.80 16.39 12.82
N GLY A 95 17.42 15.36 13.42
CA GLY A 95 16.90 14.00 13.41
C GLY A 95 17.67 13.02 12.50
N GLY A 96 18.61 13.56 11.67
CA GLY A 96 19.62 12.78 10.96
C GLY A 96 19.07 11.64 10.12
N LEU A 97 19.54 10.41 10.37
CA LEU A 97 19.19 9.23 9.58
C LEU A 97 17.70 8.83 9.66
N LEU A 98 16.91 9.35 10.62
CA LEU A 98 15.47 9.13 10.62
C LEU A 98 14.79 9.75 9.38
N HIS A 99 15.28 10.89 8.89
CA HIS A 99 14.84 11.46 7.61
C HIS A 99 15.25 10.58 6.44
N THR A 100 16.45 9.99 6.51
CA THR A 100 16.92 9.06 5.49
C THR A 100 16.02 7.82 5.39
N ASN A 101 15.54 7.29 6.52
CA ASN A 101 14.59 6.17 6.52
C ASN A 101 13.32 6.53 5.72
N VAL A 102 12.70 7.67 6.05
CA VAL A 102 11.46 8.10 5.39
C VAL A 102 11.70 8.43 3.91
N GLY A 103 12.77 9.16 3.59
CA GLY A 103 13.12 9.51 2.22
C GLY A 103 13.46 8.28 1.36
N CYS A 104 14.23 7.33 1.92
CA CYS A 104 14.50 6.05 1.27
C CYS A 104 13.23 5.23 1.05
N SER A 105 12.36 5.18 2.06
CA SER A 105 11.08 4.47 1.95
C SER A 105 10.22 5.07 0.86
N ALA A 106 10.10 6.41 0.78
CA ALA A 106 9.34 7.09 -0.26
C ALA A 106 9.89 6.79 -1.67
N LEU A 107 11.21 6.84 -1.84
CA LEU A 107 11.83 6.56 -3.13
C LEU A 107 11.77 5.07 -3.49
N PHE A 108 11.92 4.18 -2.51
CA PHE A 108 11.81 2.74 -2.72
C PHE A 108 10.35 2.31 -2.97
N ALA A 109 9.39 2.98 -2.33
CA ALA A 109 7.95 2.84 -2.57
C ALA A 109 7.62 2.96 -4.07
N ALA A 110 8.18 3.98 -4.72
CA ALA A 110 8.02 4.24 -6.16
C ALA A 110 8.52 3.09 -7.07
N THR A 111 9.10 2.05 -6.51
CA THR A 111 9.61 0.89 -7.27
C THR A 111 9.12 -0.45 -6.75
N SER A 112 8.74 -0.54 -5.47
CA SER A 112 8.35 -1.81 -4.83
C SER A 112 6.84 -2.06 -4.85
N GLY A 113 6.04 -1.01 -4.77
CA GLY A 113 4.59 -1.09 -4.71
C GLY A 113 4.02 -1.85 -3.50
N SER A 114 4.86 -2.10 -2.46
CA SER A 114 4.52 -2.89 -1.28
C SER A 114 5.07 -2.26 0.00
N SER A 115 4.19 -1.98 0.96
CA SER A 115 4.56 -1.42 2.28
C SER A 115 5.43 -2.36 3.09
N VAL A 116 5.06 -3.63 3.15
CA VAL A 116 5.78 -4.65 3.92
C VAL A 116 7.19 -4.87 3.38
N ALA A 117 7.33 -4.97 2.04
CA ALA A 117 8.63 -5.10 1.39
C ALA A 117 9.50 -3.86 1.60
N THR A 118 8.91 -2.65 1.55
CA THR A 118 9.60 -1.39 1.80
C THR A 118 10.11 -1.33 3.25
N ALA A 119 9.25 -1.61 4.25
CA ALA A 119 9.63 -1.62 5.65
C ALA A 119 10.74 -2.65 5.96
N ALA A 120 10.62 -3.87 5.41
CA ALA A 120 11.62 -4.92 5.58
C ALA A 120 12.98 -4.53 4.99
N THR A 121 12.98 -4.01 3.76
CA THR A 121 14.19 -3.66 3.03
C THR A 121 14.92 -2.50 3.67
N ILE A 122 14.22 -1.38 3.86
CA ILE A 122 14.83 -0.19 4.45
C ILE A 122 15.22 -0.46 5.89
N GLY A 123 14.41 -1.22 6.65
CA GLY A 123 14.74 -1.61 8.01
C GLY A 123 16.01 -2.45 8.11
N THR A 124 16.19 -3.43 7.23
CA THR A 124 17.40 -4.27 7.21
C THR A 124 18.67 -3.45 6.94
N VAL A 125 18.58 -2.44 6.08
CA VAL A 125 19.71 -1.54 5.76
C VAL A 125 19.94 -0.52 6.87
N ALA A 126 18.88 0.08 7.39
CA ALA A 126 18.95 1.24 8.29
C ALA A 126 19.19 0.87 9.75
N LEU A 127 18.52 -0.15 10.30
CA LEU A 127 18.55 -0.46 11.74
C LEU A 127 19.95 -0.73 12.28
N PRO A 128 20.84 -1.49 11.61
CA PRO A 128 22.19 -1.69 12.09
C PRO A 128 22.99 -0.39 12.20
N SER A 129 22.79 0.52 11.23
CA SER A 129 23.47 1.82 11.22
C SER A 129 22.93 2.75 12.32
N LEU A 130 21.62 2.81 12.50
CA LEU A 130 20.97 3.60 13.54
C LEU A 130 21.36 3.12 14.96
N HIS A 131 21.36 1.81 15.16
CA HIS A 131 21.75 1.20 16.44
C HIS A 131 23.20 1.53 16.81
N LYS A 132 24.14 1.35 15.87
CA LYS A 132 25.56 1.68 16.07
C LYS A 132 25.81 3.14 16.40
N ARG A 133 24.98 4.05 15.91
CA ARG A 133 25.07 5.51 16.10
C ARG A 133 24.27 6.02 17.30
N GLY A 134 23.67 5.15 18.10
CA GLY A 134 22.97 5.50 19.34
C GLY A 134 21.61 6.15 19.13
N TYR A 135 20.97 5.97 17.98
CA TYR A 135 19.58 6.42 17.78
C TYR A 135 18.62 5.63 18.68
N SER A 136 17.59 6.31 19.20
CA SER A 136 16.52 5.64 19.92
C SER A 136 15.88 4.56 19.07
N MET A 137 15.82 3.32 19.56
CA MET A 137 15.22 2.21 18.86
C MET A 137 13.74 2.43 18.59
N THR A 138 13.02 3.02 19.55
CA THR A 138 11.60 3.38 19.41
C THR A 138 11.39 4.31 18.22
N LEU A 139 12.17 5.39 18.11
CA LEU A 139 12.06 6.33 16.98
C LEU A 139 12.50 5.70 15.66
N SER A 140 13.53 4.85 15.69
CA SER A 140 14.04 4.15 14.51
C SER A 140 13.00 3.19 13.95
N LEU A 141 12.43 2.32 14.79
CA LEU A 141 11.40 1.37 14.39
C LEU A 141 10.12 2.08 13.91
N GLY A 142 9.69 3.14 14.63
CA GLY A 142 8.54 3.95 14.23
C GLY A 142 8.72 4.63 12.87
N SER A 143 9.89 5.24 12.62
CA SER A 143 10.16 5.92 11.35
C SER A 143 10.23 4.95 10.16
N ILE A 144 10.74 3.72 10.37
CA ILE A 144 10.81 2.70 9.33
C ILE A 144 9.43 2.09 9.08
N ALA A 145 8.67 1.78 10.14
CA ALA A 145 7.31 1.27 10.01
C ALA A 145 6.40 2.25 9.27
N ALA A 146 6.45 3.54 9.64
CA ALA A 146 5.70 4.60 8.99
C ALA A 146 6.21 4.91 7.57
N GLY A 147 7.53 4.98 7.37
CA GLY A 147 8.11 5.11 6.02
C GLY A 147 7.68 3.96 5.10
N GLY A 148 7.61 2.75 5.63
CA GLY A 148 7.12 1.58 4.90
C GLY A 148 5.72 1.77 4.35
N THR A 149 4.81 2.45 5.06
CA THR A 149 3.42 2.66 4.59
C THR A 149 3.38 3.42 3.26
N LEU A 150 4.31 4.33 3.00
CA LEU A 150 4.41 5.03 1.71
C LEU A 150 4.48 4.08 0.51
N GLY A 151 4.81 2.79 0.74
CA GLY A 151 4.99 1.75 -0.28
C GLY A 151 3.75 1.39 -1.09
N ILE A 152 2.56 1.78 -0.65
CA ILE A 152 1.32 1.57 -1.42
C ILE A 152 0.62 2.88 -1.81
N LEU A 153 1.01 4.02 -1.22
CA LEU A 153 0.47 5.33 -1.60
C LEU A 153 1.23 5.95 -2.77
N ILE A 154 2.57 5.84 -2.75
CA ILE A 154 3.40 6.35 -3.84
C ILE A 154 3.38 5.31 -4.98
N PRO A 155 2.92 5.69 -6.19
CA PRO A 155 2.80 4.75 -7.29
C PRO A 155 4.17 4.30 -7.84
N PRO A 156 4.22 3.14 -8.54
CA PRO A 156 3.12 2.22 -8.81
C PRO A 156 2.74 1.37 -7.59
N SER A 157 1.45 1.09 -7.42
CA SER A 157 0.92 0.38 -6.26
C SER A 157 0.01 -0.77 -6.67
N VAL A 158 0.33 -1.98 -6.19
CA VAL A 158 -0.50 -3.17 -6.43
C VAL A 158 -1.91 -2.98 -5.86
N ASN A 159 -2.04 -2.31 -4.71
CA ASN A 159 -3.34 -2.08 -4.08
C ASN A 159 -4.23 -1.14 -4.90
N MET A 160 -3.65 -0.13 -5.55
CA MET A 160 -4.39 0.74 -6.47
C MET A 160 -4.86 -0.02 -7.72
N ILE A 161 -4.08 -1.02 -8.20
CA ILE A 161 -4.49 -1.89 -9.30
C ILE A 161 -5.70 -2.74 -8.87
N VAL A 162 -5.63 -3.33 -7.68
CA VAL A 162 -6.73 -4.14 -7.12
C VAL A 162 -7.99 -3.28 -6.95
N TYR A 163 -7.85 -2.08 -6.38
CA TYR A 163 -8.96 -1.13 -6.26
C TYR A 163 -9.56 -0.81 -7.63
N GLY A 164 -8.73 -0.44 -8.61
CA GLY A 164 -9.17 -0.09 -9.96
C GLY A 164 -9.93 -1.23 -10.63
N SER A 165 -9.44 -2.48 -10.48
CA SER A 165 -10.11 -3.67 -11.03
C SER A 165 -11.45 -3.96 -10.35
N LEU A 166 -11.59 -3.72 -9.04
CA LEU A 166 -12.84 -3.95 -8.30
C LEU A 166 -13.91 -2.88 -8.56
N THR A 167 -13.51 -1.70 -9.00
CA THR A 167 -14.37 -0.50 -9.11
C THR A 167 -14.48 0.04 -10.52
N ASP A 168 -13.85 -0.61 -11.51
CA ASP A 168 -13.71 -0.11 -12.90
C ASP A 168 -13.12 1.31 -12.96
N THR A 169 -12.27 1.68 -11.98
CA THR A 169 -11.62 2.99 -11.92
C THR A 169 -10.27 2.95 -12.64
N SER A 170 -9.98 3.98 -13.44
CA SER A 170 -8.71 4.08 -14.18
C SER A 170 -7.49 3.99 -13.27
N ILE A 171 -6.66 2.96 -13.45
CA ILE A 171 -5.43 2.75 -12.68
C ILE A 171 -4.42 3.88 -12.94
N GLY A 172 -4.33 4.38 -14.18
CA GLY A 172 -3.47 5.51 -14.50
C GLY A 172 -3.85 6.75 -13.68
N LYS A 173 -5.15 7.07 -13.58
CA LYS A 173 -5.63 8.18 -12.75
C LYS A 173 -5.36 7.95 -11.25
N LEU A 174 -5.54 6.71 -10.77
CA LEU A 174 -5.24 6.36 -9.37
C LEU A 174 -3.75 6.55 -9.04
N PHE A 175 -2.86 6.09 -9.93
CA PHE A 175 -1.43 6.26 -9.73
C PHE A 175 -1.06 7.74 -9.66
N ILE A 176 -1.56 8.55 -10.58
CA ILE A 176 -1.29 9.98 -10.59
C ILE A 176 -1.89 10.68 -9.38
N ALA A 177 -3.07 10.26 -8.93
CA ALA A 177 -3.72 10.77 -7.73
C ALA A 177 -2.91 10.52 -6.44
N GLY A 178 -2.13 9.44 -6.39
CA GLY A 178 -1.30 9.08 -5.23
C GLY A 178 -0.03 9.91 -5.08
N ILE A 179 0.45 10.60 -6.13
CA ILE A 179 1.73 11.30 -6.11
C ILE A 179 1.73 12.45 -5.09
N ILE A 180 0.78 13.37 -5.20
CA ILE A 180 0.70 14.55 -4.32
C ILE A 180 0.47 14.14 -2.86
N PRO A 181 -0.54 13.29 -2.53
CA PRO A 181 -0.72 12.82 -1.16
C PRO A 181 0.51 12.09 -0.61
N GLY A 182 1.16 11.24 -1.39
CA GLY A 182 2.34 10.50 -0.98
C GLY A 182 3.53 11.41 -0.64
N LEU A 183 3.80 12.40 -1.47
CA LEU A 183 4.87 13.38 -1.23
C LEU A 183 4.55 14.28 -0.01
N LEU A 184 3.32 14.73 0.13
CA LEU A 184 2.90 15.53 1.27
C LEU A 184 2.97 14.75 2.58
N LEU A 185 2.50 13.49 2.59
CA LEU A 185 2.60 12.64 3.78
C LEU A 185 4.06 12.37 4.15
N THR A 186 4.93 12.13 3.16
CA THR A 186 6.39 12.04 3.35
C THR A 186 6.93 13.30 4.03
N GLY A 187 6.53 14.48 3.54
CA GLY A 187 6.88 15.77 4.14
C GLY A 187 6.38 15.93 5.59
N CYS A 188 5.15 15.48 5.88
CA CYS A 188 4.59 15.50 7.24
C CYS A 188 5.39 14.61 8.19
N PHE A 189 5.80 13.41 7.76
CA PHE A 189 6.64 12.52 8.56
C PHE A 189 8.02 13.15 8.82
N MET A 190 8.63 13.75 7.81
CA MET A 190 9.91 14.43 7.95
C MET A 190 9.79 15.67 8.87
N LEU A 191 8.72 16.44 8.74
CA LEU A 191 8.46 17.59 9.60
C LEU A 191 8.32 17.19 11.07
N PHE A 192 7.60 16.09 11.34
CA PHE A 192 7.50 15.54 12.69
C PHE A 192 8.88 15.14 13.24
N ILE A 193 9.71 14.44 12.47
CA ILE A 193 11.06 14.05 12.88
C ILE A 193 11.89 15.28 13.23
N ALA A 194 11.87 16.30 12.38
CA ALA A 194 12.60 17.57 12.62
C ALA A 194 12.09 18.26 13.89
N ALA A 195 10.77 18.41 14.02
CA ALA A 195 10.17 19.06 15.19
C ALA A 195 10.50 18.29 16.48
N HIS A 196 10.37 16.96 16.49
CA HIS A 196 10.73 16.14 17.63
C HIS A 196 12.21 16.30 18.03
N ALA A 197 13.12 16.24 17.05
CA ALA A 197 14.56 16.37 17.30
C ALA A 197 14.93 17.75 17.87
N LEU A 198 14.29 18.83 17.40
CA LEU A 198 14.51 20.19 17.90
C LEU A 198 13.95 20.38 19.31
N LEU A 199 12.74 19.87 19.58
CA LEU A 199 12.07 20.00 20.87
C LEU A 199 12.77 19.21 21.98
N THR A 200 13.24 18.00 21.66
CA THR A 200 13.93 17.12 22.63
C THR A 200 15.42 17.42 22.77
N LYS A 201 15.95 18.39 22.00
CA LYS A 201 17.39 18.72 21.94
C LYS A 201 18.28 17.51 21.60
N GLN A 202 17.72 16.46 21.03
CA GLN A 202 18.42 15.26 20.57
C GLN A 202 18.65 15.33 19.05
N ALA A 203 19.10 16.47 18.57
CA ALA A 203 19.37 16.71 17.16
C ALA A 203 20.67 16.00 16.74
N ILE A 204 20.63 14.66 16.64
CA ILE A 204 21.71 13.89 16.03
C ILE A 204 21.80 14.34 14.56
N ARG A 205 22.97 14.77 14.15
CA ARG A 205 23.29 15.12 12.76
C ARG A 205 24.48 14.30 12.31
N GLU A 206 24.42 13.85 11.09
CA GLU A 206 25.55 13.14 10.49
C GLU A 206 26.72 14.11 10.17
N ALA A 207 27.92 13.56 10.13
CA ALA A 207 29.10 14.30 9.75
C ALA A 207 28.97 14.90 8.34
N GLU A 208 29.65 16.01 8.13
CA GLU A 208 29.64 16.67 6.83
C GLU A 208 30.34 15.85 5.78
N VAL A 209 29.59 15.44 4.76
CA VAL A 209 30.13 14.87 3.54
C VAL A 209 30.44 16.00 2.57
N PRO A 210 31.63 16.08 1.96
CA PRO A 210 31.96 17.09 0.97
C PRO A 210 30.95 17.17 -0.18
N LEU A 211 30.65 18.37 -0.66
CA LEU A 211 29.61 18.56 -1.72
C LEU A 211 29.90 17.72 -2.97
N ALA A 212 31.18 17.63 -3.37
CA ALA A 212 31.58 16.83 -4.53
C ALA A 212 31.21 15.33 -4.36
N GLU A 213 31.41 14.80 -3.16
CA GLU A 213 31.06 13.41 -2.84
C GLU A 213 29.54 13.22 -2.78
N ARG A 214 28.80 14.18 -2.17
CA ARG A 214 27.32 14.16 -2.17
C ARG A 214 26.74 14.14 -3.59
N VAL A 215 27.27 14.97 -4.48
CA VAL A 215 26.85 15.02 -5.88
C VAL A 215 27.21 13.70 -6.58
N ALA A 216 28.39 13.14 -6.31
CA ALA A 216 28.79 11.85 -6.86
C ALA A 216 27.88 10.70 -6.42
N LEU A 217 27.32 10.73 -5.21
CA LEU A 217 26.38 9.73 -4.69
C LEU A 217 24.98 9.83 -5.34
N LEU A 218 24.60 10.96 -5.96
CA LEU A 218 23.31 11.08 -6.66
C LEU A 218 23.14 10.07 -7.80
N LYS A 219 24.27 9.57 -8.37
CA LYS A 219 24.24 8.49 -9.37
C LYS A 219 23.53 7.23 -8.87
N ASP A 220 23.55 6.98 -7.57
CA ASP A 220 22.93 5.81 -6.96
C ASP A 220 21.41 5.93 -6.83
N LEU A 221 20.86 7.14 -7.02
CA LEU A 221 19.44 7.41 -7.13
C LEU A 221 18.91 7.31 -8.57
N ILE A 222 19.79 7.24 -9.57
CA ILE A 222 19.40 7.18 -10.99
C ILE A 222 18.57 5.92 -11.30
N PRO A 223 18.95 4.70 -10.86
CA PRO A 223 18.18 3.51 -11.21
C PRO A 223 16.71 3.56 -10.78
N PRO A 224 16.36 3.80 -9.49
CA PRO A 224 14.96 3.88 -9.10
C PRO A 224 14.22 5.06 -9.75
N ALA A 225 14.89 6.21 -9.92
CA ALA A 225 14.29 7.36 -10.59
C ALA A 225 13.96 7.06 -12.06
N VAL A 226 14.89 6.45 -12.80
CA VAL A 226 14.69 6.09 -14.21
C VAL A 226 13.55 5.08 -14.36
N VAL A 227 13.49 4.05 -13.51
CA VAL A 227 12.37 3.08 -13.54
C VAL A 227 11.05 3.78 -13.25
N PHE A 228 11.00 4.64 -12.23
CA PHE A 228 9.81 5.43 -11.92
C PHE A 228 9.36 6.30 -13.10
N PHE A 229 10.28 7.06 -13.70
CA PHE A 229 9.94 7.95 -14.83
C PHE A 229 9.57 7.17 -16.09
N ILE A 230 10.14 5.99 -16.36
CA ILE A 230 9.72 5.13 -17.46
C ILE A 230 8.28 4.67 -17.24
N VAL A 231 7.96 4.15 -16.06
CA VAL A 231 6.63 3.62 -15.76
C VAL A 231 5.61 4.75 -15.70
N MET A 232 5.83 5.76 -14.87
CA MET A 232 4.86 6.84 -14.70
C MET A 232 4.78 7.76 -15.91
N GLY A 233 5.90 8.02 -16.58
CA GLY A 233 5.95 8.84 -17.78
C GLY A 233 5.20 8.18 -18.94
N SER A 234 5.38 6.88 -19.17
CA SER A 234 4.66 6.16 -20.22
C SER A 234 3.15 6.09 -19.99
N LEU A 235 2.74 5.93 -18.71
CA LEU A 235 1.33 5.97 -18.30
C LEU A 235 0.73 7.38 -18.47
N TYR A 236 1.42 8.42 -17.98
CA TYR A 236 0.92 9.78 -18.00
C TYR A 236 0.76 10.31 -19.43
N THR A 237 1.68 10.00 -20.31
CA THR A 237 1.63 10.42 -21.73
C THR A 237 0.68 9.57 -22.56
N GLY A 238 0.09 8.51 -22.01
CA GLY A 238 -0.79 7.59 -22.74
C GLY A 238 -0.08 6.74 -23.80
N VAL A 239 1.26 6.72 -23.78
CA VAL A 239 2.08 5.94 -24.76
C VAL A 239 1.99 4.44 -24.46
N ALA A 240 1.79 4.05 -23.19
CA ALA A 240 1.68 2.67 -22.76
C ALA A 240 0.52 2.47 -21.79
N THR A 241 -0.12 1.31 -21.87
CA THR A 241 -1.08 0.82 -20.90
C THR A 241 -0.38 0.46 -19.57
N THR A 242 -1.15 0.20 -18.52
CA THR A 242 -0.61 -0.19 -17.21
C THR A 242 0.27 -1.43 -17.31
N THR A 243 -0.13 -2.43 -18.10
CA THR A 243 0.61 -3.68 -18.29
C THR A 243 1.89 -3.47 -19.11
N GLU A 244 1.83 -2.67 -20.18
CA GLU A 244 3.00 -2.33 -21.00
C GLU A 244 4.01 -1.50 -20.20
N SER A 245 3.55 -0.53 -19.40
CA SER A 245 4.40 0.27 -18.51
C SER A 245 5.09 -0.60 -17.47
N ALA A 246 4.38 -1.58 -16.89
CA ALA A 246 4.97 -2.55 -15.98
C ALA A 246 6.06 -3.40 -16.67
N ALA A 247 5.81 -3.85 -17.91
CA ALA A 247 6.80 -4.59 -18.70
C ALA A 247 8.05 -3.74 -19.01
N LEU A 248 7.89 -2.47 -19.37
CA LEU A 248 9.00 -1.52 -19.54
C LEU A 248 9.80 -1.36 -18.22
N GLY A 249 9.11 -1.27 -17.09
CA GLY A 249 9.72 -1.24 -15.77
C GLY A 249 10.55 -2.50 -15.46
N VAL A 250 10.05 -3.69 -15.81
CA VAL A 250 10.79 -4.97 -15.67
C VAL A 250 12.06 -4.95 -16.53
N VAL A 251 11.96 -4.56 -17.80
CA VAL A 251 13.11 -4.47 -18.72
C VAL A 251 14.18 -3.51 -18.19
N ALA A 252 13.76 -2.32 -17.73
CA ALA A 252 14.68 -1.35 -17.14
C ALA A 252 15.35 -1.92 -15.87
N SER A 253 14.59 -2.60 -15.00
CA SER A 253 15.11 -3.22 -13.76
C SER A 253 16.11 -4.33 -14.06
N LEU A 254 15.85 -5.17 -15.07
CA LEU A 254 16.80 -6.18 -15.56
C LEU A 254 18.08 -5.52 -16.09
N GLY A 255 17.97 -4.43 -16.85
CA GLY A 255 19.10 -3.67 -17.34
C GLY A 255 19.98 -3.12 -16.21
N PHE A 256 19.38 -2.58 -15.15
CA PHE A 256 20.12 -2.10 -13.98
C PHE A 256 20.76 -3.24 -13.18
N ALA A 257 20.06 -4.37 -13.01
CA ALA A 257 20.62 -5.56 -12.34
C ALA A 257 21.83 -6.12 -13.12
N TRP A 258 21.75 -6.15 -14.45
CA TRP A 258 22.85 -6.55 -15.33
C TRP A 258 24.04 -5.59 -15.22
N LYS A 259 23.81 -4.28 -15.36
CA LYS A 259 24.84 -3.25 -15.22
C LYS A 259 25.54 -3.29 -13.86
N SER A 260 24.79 -3.63 -12.80
CA SER A 260 25.31 -3.80 -11.44
C SER A 260 26.06 -5.13 -11.22
N ARG A 261 26.19 -5.98 -12.25
CA ARG A 261 26.77 -7.33 -12.19
C ARG A 261 26.14 -8.24 -11.11
N LYS A 262 24.87 -7.97 -10.77
CA LYS A 262 24.10 -8.76 -9.81
C LYS A 262 23.15 -9.74 -10.50
N LEU A 263 22.98 -9.64 -11.82
CA LEU A 263 22.07 -10.51 -12.59
C LEU A 263 22.68 -11.91 -12.70
N THR A 264 22.28 -12.79 -11.79
CA THR A 264 22.66 -14.20 -11.78
C THR A 264 21.42 -15.06 -11.97
N TRP A 265 21.61 -16.31 -12.42
CA TRP A 265 20.49 -17.28 -12.53
C TRP A 265 19.76 -17.48 -11.21
N THR A 266 20.53 -17.57 -10.10
CA THR A 266 19.98 -17.70 -8.76
C THR A 266 19.10 -16.51 -8.38
N LEU A 267 19.55 -15.27 -8.68
CA LEU A 267 18.74 -14.06 -8.44
C LEU A 267 17.45 -14.11 -9.25
N LEU A 268 17.51 -14.42 -10.54
CA LEU A 268 16.30 -14.53 -11.39
C LEU A 268 15.34 -15.59 -10.87
N GLN A 269 15.85 -16.77 -10.54
CA GLN A 269 15.02 -17.84 -9.98
C GLN A 269 14.31 -17.39 -8.70
N HIS A 270 15.01 -16.71 -7.77
CA HIS A 270 14.41 -16.15 -6.57
C HIS A 270 13.34 -15.10 -6.89
N CYS A 271 13.61 -14.16 -7.80
CA CYS A 271 12.64 -13.15 -8.21
C CYS A 271 11.39 -13.79 -8.80
N PHE A 272 11.52 -14.74 -9.71
CA PHE A 272 10.39 -15.43 -10.33
C PHE A 272 9.57 -16.24 -9.32
N VAL A 273 10.22 -17.00 -8.44
CA VAL A 273 9.53 -17.79 -7.40
C VAL A 273 8.76 -16.88 -6.44
N GLN A 274 9.38 -15.78 -6.01
CA GLN A 274 8.70 -14.84 -5.11
C GLN A 274 7.55 -14.12 -5.82
N THR A 275 7.75 -13.69 -7.06
CA THR A 275 6.69 -13.10 -7.88
C THR A 275 5.52 -14.07 -8.06
N ALA A 276 5.78 -15.33 -8.40
CA ALA A 276 4.74 -16.34 -8.57
C ALA A 276 3.95 -16.58 -7.28
N LYS A 277 4.64 -16.68 -6.13
CA LYS A 277 3.98 -16.86 -4.82
C LYS A 277 3.08 -15.67 -4.47
N THR A 278 3.61 -14.45 -4.57
CA THR A 278 2.86 -13.24 -4.21
C THR A 278 1.71 -12.99 -5.19
N SER A 279 1.95 -13.11 -6.49
CA SER A 279 0.91 -12.94 -7.51
C SER A 279 -0.19 -13.99 -7.38
N GLY A 280 0.18 -15.27 -7.15
CA GLY A 280 -0.80 -16.34 -6.95
C GLY A 280 -1.69 -16.11 -5.74
N MET A 281 -1.12 -15.62 -4.62
CA MET A 281 -1.89 -15.26 -3.44
C MET A 281 -2.86 -14.11 -3.74
N ILE A 282 -2.40 -13.05 -4.40
CA ILE A 282 -3.22 -11.88 -4.72
C ILE A 282 -4.35 -12.27 -5.69
N LEU A 283 -4.04 -13.00 -6.76
CA LEU A 283 -5.04 -13.42 -7.73
C LEU A 283 -6.09 -14.37 -7.10
N LEU A 284 -5.69 -15.22 -6.17
CA LEU A 284 -6.63 -16.06 -5.42
C LEU A 284 -7.58 -15.22 -4.57
N ILE A 285 -7.07 -14.18 -3.88
CA ILE A 285 -7.88 -13.25 -3.09
C ILE A 285 -8.86 -12.50 -4.00
N ILE A 286 -8.38 -11.98 -5.13
CA ILE A 286 -9.22 -11.26 -6.10
C ILE A 286 -10.31 -12.19 -6.66
N THR A 287 -9.97 -13.41 -7.03
CA THR A 287 -10.94 -14.40 -7.52
C THR A 287 -12.04 -14.65 -6.50
N ALA A 288 -11.67 -14.86 -5.23
CA ALA A 288 -12.63 -15.03 -4.13
C ALA A 288 -13.53 -13.80 -3.93
N ALA A 289 -12.94 -12.60 -4.10
CA ALA A 289 -13.67 -11.33 -4.03
C ALA A 289 -14.71 -11.20 -5.14
N PHE A 290 -14.36 -11.53 -6.37
CA PHE A 290 -15.31 -11.47 -7.49
C PHE A 290 -16.45 -12.48 -7.33
N ILE A 291 -16.19 -13.67 -6.76
CA ILE A 291 -17.22 -14.64 -6.40
C ILE A 291 -18.16 -14.05 -5.32
N LEU A 292 -17.59 -13.44 -4.28
CA LEU A 292 -18.37 -12.77 -3.24
C LEU A 292 -19.17 -11.60 -3.81
N ASN A 293 -18.57 -10.77 -4.67
CA ASN A 293 -19.23 -9.65 -5.35
C ASN A 293 -20.39 -10.11 -6.24
N LEU A 294 -20.24 -11.23 -6.96
CA LEU A 294 -21.34 -11.84 -7.70
C LEU A 294 -22.52 -12.18 -6.78
N ALA A 295 -22.25 -12.81 -5.62
CA ALA A 295 -23.30 -13.13 -4.64
C ALA A 295 -23.96 -11.86 -4.08
N ILE A 296 -23.17 -10.83 -3.73
CA ILE A 296 -23.66 -9.53 -3.23
C ILE A 296 -24.54 -8.85 -4.29
N SER A 297 -24.11 -8.82 -5.54
CA SER A 297 -24.83 -8.16 -6.65
C SER A 297 -26.14 -8.86 -6.95
N LEU A 298 -26.13 -10.19 -7.06
CA LEU A 298 -27.35 -10.97 -7.36
C LEU A 298 -28.37 -10.90 -6.20
N THR A 299 -27.90 -10.84 -4.95
CA THR A 299 -28.80 -10.76 -3.78
C THR A 299 -29.36 -9.36 -3.52
N GLY A 300 -28.93 -8.34 -4.27
CA GLY A 300 -29.34 -6.94 -4.09
C GLY A 300 -28.89 -6.33 -2.75
N VAL A 301 -27.90 -6.95 -2.13
CA VAL A 301 -27.33 -6.53 -0.84
C VAL A 301 -26.74 -5.13 -0.93
N ALA A 302 -25.98 -4.84 -2.00
CA ALA A 302 -25.36 -3.53 -2.18
C ALA A 302 -26.39 -2.41 -2.26
N GLU A 303 -27.49 -2.62 -3.00
CA GLU A 303 -28.58 -1.66 -3.10
C GLU A 303 -29.33 -1.47 -1.76
N ALA A 304 -29.59 -2.58 -1.04
CA ALA A 304 -30.25 -2.54 0.26
C ALA A 304 -29.40 -1.77 1.29
N MET A 305 -28.10 -2.00 1.33
CA MET A 305 -27.15 -1.29 2.19
C MET A 305 -27.07 0.20 1.82
N THR A 306 -26.97 0.50 0.53
CA THR A 306 -26.98 1.89 0.05
C THR A 306 -28.23 2.62 0.47
N LYS A 307 -29.43 2.03 0.25
CA LYS A 307 -30.71 2.61 0.70
C LYS A 307 -30.77 2.79 2.22
N TRP A 308 -30.29 1.81 2.97
CA TRP A 308 -30.25 1.88 4.42
C TRP A 308 -29.33 3.01 4.92
N VAL A 309 -28.11 3.11 4.40
CA VAL A 309 -27.15 4.17 4.79
C VAL A 309 -27.65 5.55 4.35
N THR A 310 -28.17 5.69 3.13
CA THR A 310 -28.71 6.97 2.64
C THR A 310 -29.96 7.40 3.38
N SER A 311 -30.72 6.48 3.98
CA SER A 311 -31.91 6.81 4.82
C SER A 311 -31.57 7.60 6.09
N PHE A 312 -30.32 7.56 6.55
CA PHE A 312 -29.83 8.39 7.65
C PHE A 312 -29.60 9.86 7.27
N GLY A 313 -29.67 10.20 5.98
CA GLY A 313 -29.49 11.57 5.50
C GLY A 313 -28.09 12.15 5.78
N LEU A 314 -27.08 11.28 5.91
CA LEU A 314 -25.72 11.71 6.18
C LEU A 314 -25.15 12.50 5.00
N SER A 315 -24.50 13.62 5.30
CA SER A 315 -23.69 14.33 4.32
C SER A 315 -22.49 13.47 3.89
N PRO A 316 -21.90 13.71 2.68
CA PRO A 316 -20.71 12.97 2.24
C PRO A 316 -19.59 12.97 3.28
N ILE A 317 -19.35 14.11 3.94
CA ILE A 317 -18.31 14.23 4.98
C ILE A 317 -18.64 13.38 6.21
N GLN A 318 -19.90 13.37 6.66
CA GLN A 318 -20.30 12.53 7.79
C GLN A 318 -20.15 11.04 7.48
N LEU A 319 -20.53 10.63 6.29
CA LEU A 319 -20.34 9.25 5.84
C LEU A 319 -18.84 8.88 5.82
N LEU A 320 -17.98 9.73 5.28
CA LEU A 320 -16.54 9.51 5.24
C LEU A 320 -15.95 9.44 6.66
N LEU A 321 -16.41 10.25 7.61
CA LEU A 321 -15.98 10.16 9.02
C LEU A 321 -16.36 8.81 9.65
N VAL A 322 -17.57 8.31 9.36
CA VAL A 322 -17.97 6.96 9.78
C VAL A 322 -17.05 5.91 9.17
N LEU A 323 -16.71 6.05 7.88
CA LEU A 323 -15.78 5.14 7.21
C LEU A 323 -14.35 5.25 7.77
N VAL A 324 -13.88 6.42 8.19
CA VAL A 324 -12.58 6.55 8.89
C VAL A 324 -12.55 5.67 10.13
N VAL A 325 -13.59 5.76 10.98
CA VAL A 325 -13.69 4.92 12.19
C VAL A 325 -13.79 3.43 11.84
N PHE A 326 -14.62 3.10 10.86
CA PHE A 326 -14.82 1.74 10.39
C PHE A 326 -13.51 1.11 9.88
N TYR A 327 -12.81 1.78 8.98
CA TYR A 327 -11.55 1.29 8.41
C TYR A 327 -10.41 1.32 9.43
N PHE A 328 -10.39 2.28 10.35
CA PHE A 328 -9.42 2.30 11.44
C PHE A 328 -9.54 1.05 12.32
N ILE A 329 -10.77 0.69 12.72
CA ILE A 329 -11.02 -0.51 13.52
C ILE A 329 -10.67 -1.78 12.73
N LEU A 330 -11.12 -1.89 11.47
CA LEU A 330 -10.82 -3.06 10.63
C LEU A 330 -9.32 -3.23 10.39
N GLY A 331 -8.61 -2.13 10.12
CA GLY A 331 -7.18 -2.14 9.86
C GLY A 331 -6.33 -2.63 11.03
N MET A 332 -6.88 -2.57 12.26
CA MET A 332 -6.22 -3.16 13.43
C MET A 332 -6.16 -4.69 13.38
N PHE A 333 -7.00 -5.35 12.60
CA PHE A 333 -7.18 -6.81 12.59
C PHE A 333 -6.92 -7.47 11.24
N MET A 334 -7.04 -6.71 10.14
CA MET A 334 -6.94 -7.22 8.77
C MET A 334 -5.71 -6.68 8.05
N ASP A 335 -5.18 -7.47 7.12
CA ASP A 335 -4.19 -6.97 6.18
C ASP A 335 -4.85 -6.08 5.10
N VAL A 336 -4.03 -5.33 4.40
CA VAL A 336 -4.47 -4.32 3.42
C VAL A 336 -5.36 -4.89 2.33
N LEU A 337 -4.90 -5.96 1.66
CA LEU A 337 -5.65 -6.55 0.55
C LEU A 337 -6.96 -7.14 1.03
N SER A 338 -6.94 -7.83 2.17
CA SER A 338 -8.13 -8.40 2.80
C SER A 338 -9.16 -7.33 3.11
N MET A 339 -8.74 -6.23 3.72
CA MET A 339 -9.62 -5.11 4.08
C MET A 339 -10.25 -4.49 2.84
N MET A 340 -9.44 -4.18 1.81
CA MET A 340 -9.94 -3.59 0.57
C MET A 340 -10.96 -4.49 -0.12
N VAL A 341 -10.57 -5.74 -0.35
CA VAL A 341 -11.33 -6.67 -1.18
C VAL A 341 -12.65 -7.08 -0.51
N ALA A 342 -12.66 -7.19 0.83
CA ALA A 342 -13.86 -7.51 1.59
C ALA A 342 -14.87 -6.35 1.69
N THR A 343 -14.40 -5.12 1.64
CA THR A 343 -15.24 -3.95 1.95
C THR A 343 -15.65 -3.13 0.74
N ILE A 344 -14.78 -3.02 -0.29
CA ILE A 344 -15.04 -2.21 -1.48
C ILE A 344 -16.37 -2.56 -2.17
N PRO A 345 -16.74 -3.83 -2.37
CA PRO A 345 -18.01 -4.18 -3.01
C PRO A 345 -19.25 -3.62 -2.31
N ILE A 346 -19.13 -3.29 -1.02
CA ILE A 346 -20.21 -2.73 -0.21
C ILE A 346 -20.06 -1.20 -0.09
N THR A 347 -18.85 -0.72 0.23
CA THR A 347 -18.62 0.70 0.54
C THR A 347 -18.56 1.57 -0.71
N PHE A 348 -18.06 1.07 -1.83
CA PHE A 348 -17.94 1.83 -3.07
C PHE A 348 -19.30 2.29 -3.64
N PRO A 349 -20.33 1.42 -3.78
CA PRO A 349 -21.66 1.86 -4.20
C PRO A 349 -22.28 2.91 -3.26
N ILE A 350 -22.03 2.79 -1.96
CA ILE A 350 -22.56 3.72 -0.95
C ILE A 350 -21.96 5.12 -1.13
N VAL A 351 -20.64 5.21 -1.26
CA VAL A 351 -19.94 6.50 -1.35
C VAL A 351 -20.17 7.18 -2.69
N THR A 352 -20.28 6.42 -3.78
CA THR A 352 -20.60 6.95 -5.11
C THR A 352 -22.04 7.47 -5.19
N ALA A 353 -22.97 6.82 -4.49
CA ALA A 353 -24.36 7.28 -4.41
C ALA A 353 -24.51 8.65 -3.73
N VAL A 354 -23.59 9.06 -2.86
CA VAL A 354 -23.56 10.39 -2.23
C VAL A 354 -22.63 11.36 -2.95
N GLY A 355 -22.13 11.00 -4.14
CA GLY A 355 -21.34 11.88 -5.02
C GLY A 355 -19.85 11.96 -4.71
N VAL A 356 -19.26 11.01 -3.98
CA VAL A 356 -17.82 10.95 -3.77
C VAL A 356 -17.13 10.46 -5.06
N ASP A 357 -16.06 11.15 -5.48
CA ASP A 357 -15.28 10.79 -6.66
C ASP A 357 -14.58 9.44 -6.48
N PRO A 358 -14.69 8.51 -7.46
CA PRO A 358 -14.08 7.18 -7.39
C PRO A 358 -12.56 7.19 -7.23
N VAL A 359 -11.84 8.09 -7.91
CA VAL A 359 -10.37 8.19 -7.83
C VAL A 359 -9.96 8.70 -6.44
N TRP A 360 -10.65 9.73 -5.95
CA TRP A 360 -10.43 10.26 -4.62
C TRP A 360 -10.67 9.20 -3.54
N PHE A 361 -11.77 8.43 -3.66
CA PHE A 361 -12.09 7.36 -2.72
C PHE A 361 -11.03 6.26 -2.73
N GLY A 362 -10.43 5.96 -3.89
CA GLY A 362 -9.31 5.03 -3.99
C GLY A 362 -8.10 5.48 -3.15
N ILE A 363 -7.73 6.76 -3.20
CA ILE A 363 -6.66 7.31 -2.36
C ILE A 363 -7.03 7.29 -0.88
N PHE A 364 -8.28 7.62 -0.54
CA PHE A 364 -8.80 7.52 0.83
C PHE A 364 -8.67 6.09 1.38
N ILE A 365 -9.12 5.08 0.62
CA ILE A 365 -9.01 3.67 1.02
C ILE A 365 -7.55 3.26 1.22
N VAL A 366 -6.67 3.63 0.30
CA VAL A 366 -5.24 3.33 0.41
C VAL A 366 -4.65 3.92 1.69
N LEU A 367 -4.95 5.18 2.00
CA LEU A 367 -4.52 5.81 3.27
C LEU A 367 -5.04 5.08 4.50
N MET A 368 -6.30 4.66 4.50
CA MET A 368 -6.88 3.91 5.62
C MET A 368 -6.24 2.53 5.77
N CYS A 369 -5.92 1.88 4.65
CA CYS A 369 -5.18 0.62 4.63
C CYS A 369 -3.76 0.77 5.21
N GLU A 370 -3.06 1.82 4.83
CA GLU A 370 -1.72 2.12 5.35
C GLU A 370 -1.73 2.39 6.85
N LEU A 371 -2.75 3.12 7.31
CA LEU A 371 -2.95 3.36 8.73
C LEU A 371 -3.07 2.05 9.52
N GLY A 372 -3.80 1.06 8.96
CA GLY A 372 -3.91 -0.27 9.54
C GLY A 372 -2.57 -0.99 9.69
N LEU A 373 -1.63 -0.80 8.75
CA LEU A 373 -0.32 -1.45 8.78
C LEU A 373 0.56 -1.05 9.96
N ILE A 374 0.32 0.10 10.57
CA ILE A 374 1.09 0.62 11.70
C ILE A 374 0.26 0.79 12.98
N THR A 375 -0.99 0.32 12.97
CA THR A 375 -1.88 0.42 14.13
C THR A 375 -1.97 -0.91 14.86
N PRO A 376 -1.63 -0.95 16.17
CA PRO A 376 -1.83 -2.16 16.99
C PRO A 376 -3.31 -2.58 17.04
N PRO A 377 -3.64 -3.87 17.28
CA PRO A 377 -2.77 -4.95 17.72
C PRO A 377 -2.01 -5.70 16.62
N VAL A 378 -2.50 -5.76 15.37
CA VAL A 378 -1.80 -6.52 14.32
C VAL A 378 -0.71 -5.67 13.67
N GLY A 379 -1.03 -4.60 12.96
CA GLY A 379 -0.05 -3.69 12.34
C GLY A 379 1.14 -4.40 11.66
N MET A 380 0.94 -4.96 10.48
CA MET A 380 1.94 -5.83 9.81
C MET A 380 3.34 -5.24 9.76
N ASN A 381 3.47 -3.93 9.49
CA ASN A 381 4.77 -3.27 9.46
C ASN A 381 5.46 -3.26 10.82
N LEU A 382 4.68 -3.21 11.93
CA LEU A 382 5.24 -3.27 13.29
C LEU A 382 5.92 -4.61 13.56
N PHE A 383 5.28 -5.71 13.14
CA PHE A 383 5.88 -7.04 13.26
C PHE A 383 7.10 -7.21 12.37
N VAL A 384 7.05 -6.68 11.15
CA VAL A 384 8.18 -6.73 10.21
C VAL A 384 9.39 -6.01 10.78
N VAL A 385 9.24 -4.75 11.23
CA VAL A 385 10.37 -3.99 11.77
C VAL A 385 10.87 -4.57 13.11
N HIS A 386 9.96 -5.17 13.90
CA HIS A 386 10.35 -5.90 15.10
C HIS A 386 11.18 -7.14 14.77
N GLY A 387 10.80 -7.90 13.72
CA GLY A 387 11.49 -9.14 13.34
C GLY A 387 12.91 -8.94 12.80
N ILE A 388 13.24 -7.74 12.32
CA ILE A 388 14.56 -7.41 11.76
C ILE A 388 15.43 -6.55 12.70
N ARG A 389 14.94 -6.27 13.94
CA ARG A 389 15.70 -5.44 14.89
C ARG A 389 16.97 -6.15 15.37
N PRO A 390 18.10 -5.43 15.54
CA PRO A 390 19.37 -6.01 15.91
C PRO A 390 19.52 -6.30 17.42
N ASP A 391 18.64 -5.73 18.25
CA ASP A 391 18.57 -5.94 19.69
C ASP A 391 17.39 -6.86 20.06
N ASN A 392 17.40 -7.44 21.24
CA ASN A 392 16.32 -8.35 21.71
C ASN A 392 15.17 -7.59 22.41
N GLY A 393 14.90 -6.34 22.05
CA GLY A 393 13.82 -5.54 22.65
C GLY A 393 12.43 -6.00 22.27
N GLY A 394 11.40 -5.55 23.00
CA GLY A 394 10.00 -5.93 22.76
C GLY A 394 9.36 -5.18 21.58
N ILE A 395 8.29 -5.76 21.02
CA ILE A 395 7.47 -5.13 19.96
C ILE A 395 6.86 -3.79 20.40
N ARG A 396 6.73 -3.56 21.71
CA ARG A 396 6.21 -2.32 22.28
C ARG A 396 6.95 -1.09 21.78
N ASP A 397 8.27 -1.19 21.54
CA ASP A 397 9.05 -0.06 21.03
C ASP A 397 8.59 0.35 19.63
N ALA A 398 8.31 -0.62 18.77
CA ALA A 398 7.76 -0.34 17.43
C ALA A 398 6.36 0.27 17.51
N MET A 399 5.51 -0.28 18.40
CA MET A 399 4.15 0.24 18.61
C MET A 399 4.16 1.68 19.11
N VAL A 400 4.93 1.99 20.14
CA VAL A 400 5.05 3.33 20.72
C VAL A 400 5.66 4.30 19.71
N GLY A 401 6.69 3.85 18.98
CA GLY A 401 7.35 4.66 17.96
C GLY A 401 6.44 4.99 16.77
N ALA A 402 5.44 4.16 16.47
CA ALA A 402 4.48 4.39 15.39
C ALA A 402 3.34 5.34 15.76
N VAL A 403 3.00 5.49 17.06
CA VAL A 403 1.85 6.32 17.50
C VAL A 403 1.83 7.72 16.90
N PRO A 404 2.93 8.51 16.91
CA PRO A 404 2.90 9.85 16.31
C PRO A 404 2.56 9.83 14.81
N TYR A 405 3.03 8.82 14.09
CA TYR A 405 2.76 8.67 12.66
C TYR A 405 1.31 8.27 12.39
N VAL A 406 0.72 7.43 13.24
CA VAL A 406 -0.74 7.11 13.20
C VAL A 406 -1.55 8.40 13.34
N VAL A 407 -1.21 9.25 14.30
CA VAL A 407 -1.90 10.55 14.49
C VAL A 407 -1.72 11.45 13.26
N ILE A 408 -0.51 11.53 12.70
CA ILE A 408 -0.26 12.31 11.48
C ILE A 408 -1.10 11.78 10.31
N MET A 409 -1.18 10.48 10.11
CA MET A 409 -1.97 9.89 9.03
C MET A 409 -3.47 10.14 9.21
N LEU A 410 -3.98 10.07 10.44
CA LEU A 410 -5.38 10.43 10.72
C LEU A 410 -5.64 11.90 10.40
N LEU A 411 -4.77 12.80 10.85
CA LEU A 411 -4.89 14.24 10.54
C LEU A 411 -4.75 14.50 9.04
N PHE A 412 -3.87 13.77 8.36
CA PHE A 412 -3.70 13.87 6.92
C PHE A 412 -4.94 13.34 6.16
N THR A 413 -5.58 12.29 6.64
CA THR A 413 -6.86 11.80 6.09
C THR A 413 -7.96 12.86 6.24
N LEU A 414 -8.05 13.52 7.40
CA LEU A 414 -8.99 14.63 7.59
C LEU A 414 -8.66 15.83 6.69
N LEU A 415 -7.38 16.13 6.47
CA LEU A 415 -6.95 17.15 5.52
C LEU A 415 -7.34 16.78 4.07
N LEU A 416 -7.17 15.51 3.67
CA LEU A 416 -7.60 15.02 2.36
C LEU A 416 -9.11 15.17 2.16
N MET A 417 -9.90 14.93 3.21
CA MET A 417 -11.35 15.13 3.20
C MET A 417 -11.73 16.63 3.08
N ALA A 418 -10.99 17.51 3.75
CA ALA A 418 -11.22 18.95 3.71
C ALA A 418 -10.78 19.57 2.37
N VAL A 419 -9.75 18.99 1.73
CA VAL A 419 -9.16 19.50 0.48
C VAL A 419 -9.07 18.36 -0.53
N PRO A 420 -10.19 17.94 -1.16
CA PRO A 420 -10.22 16.83 -2.13
C PRO A 420 -9.29 17.02 -3.33
N GLY A 421 -9.00 18.26 -3.69
CA GLY A 421 -8.06 18.64 -4.75
C GLY A 421 -6.65 18.04 -4.57
N LEU A 422 -6.25 17.68 -3.35
CA LEU A 422 -4.96 17.03 -3.12
C LEU A 422 -4.81 15.71 -3.89
N ALA A 423 -5.89 14.97 -4.09
CA ALA A 423 -5.89 13.73 -4.87
C ALA A 423 -6.43 13.90 -6.29
N THR A 424 -7.31 14.89 -6.54
CA THR A 424 -7.99 15.01 -7.83
C THR A 424 -7.38 16.03 -8.77
N TRP A 425 -6.57 16.95 -8.27
CA TRP A 425 -6.01 18.03 -9.08
C TRP A 425 -5.09 17.50 -10.20
N LEU A 426 -4.15 16.65 -9.91
CA LEU A 426 -3.22 16.12 -10.92
C LEU A 426 -3.92 15.24 -11.96
N PRO A 427 -4.83 14.29 -11.58
CA PRO A 427 -5.61 13.52 -12.55
C PRO A 427 -6.55 14.35 -13.45
N SER A 428 -7.00 15.52 -13.01
CA SER A 428 -7.88 16.38 -13.82
C SER A 428 -7.14 17.12 -14.95
N HIS A 429 -5.80 17.06 -14.98
CA HIS A 429 -4.96 17.65 -16.02
C HIS A 429 -4.32 16.59 -16.94
N MET A 430 -4.85 15.37 -16.91
CA MET A 430 -4.48 14.25 -17.79
C MET A 430 -5.24 14.28 -19.12
#